data_a0b01a8cc885ffb22b4ff624b77092fc
#
_entry.id   a0b01a8cc885ffb22b4ff624b77092fc
#
_cell.length_a   1.000
_cell.length_b   1.000
_cell.length_c   1.000
_cell.angle_alpha   90.00
_cell.angle_beta   90.00
_cell.angle_gamma   90.00
#
_symmetry.space_group_name_H-M   'P 1'
#
loop_
_entity.id
_entity.type
_entity.pdbx_description
1 polymer ?
#
loop_
_entity_poly.entity_id
_entity_poly.type
_entity_poly.pdbx_seq_one_letter_code
_entity_poly.pdbx_strand_id
1 'polypeptide(L)'
;MNVERRVSYNAFSVFDELRKNGQLCDVVLRCEEQDFPAHRNILAACSPYFRALFTNGMHETQERVVNIPNTKANLLGLILDYAYTRQVKITAEIVEELLPAADQFNVGGLVHLCSEFLINHLGPDNCIGIWRFAKMYFCFKLQETAFTFILVHFEEIVLLPESEEFLSLTVDELVELLYEDKINVKMEEYVFEAVLRWIRFKEADRKAFMPRLLMHIRLGMTNTDYFMNNIKAHPYVKNNDLCKPVIVQTINYTYSFDSTDGSMGPSKVGPCPKRASRATATSIVSMCPVFASG
;
A
#
# COMPACT_ATOMS: atom_id res chain seq x y z
N MET A 1 11.48 13.54 -29.96
CA MET A 1 10.23 14.15 -29.40
C MET A 1 9.45 14.69 -30.58
N ASN A 2 8.17 14.26 -30.75
CA ASN A 2 7.32 14.63 -31.87
C ASN A 2 7.07 16.17 -31.85
N VAL A 3 6.97 16.80 -33.03
CA VAL A 3 6.77 18.25 -33.19
C VAL A 3 5.53 18.75 -32.42
N GLU A 4 4.44 18.00 -32.43
CA GLU A 4 3.20 18.31 -31.70
C GLU A 4 3.39 18.37 -30.18
N ARG A 5 4.15 17.41 -29.60
CA ARG A 5 4.50 17.43 -28.17
C ARG A 5 5.36 18.65 -27.82
N ARG A 6 6.22 19.08 -28.73
CA ARG A 6 7.08 20.27 -28.54
C ARG A 6 6.25 21.56 -28.55
N VAL A 7 5.27 21.68 -29.46
CA VAL A 7 4.37 22.83 -29.52
C VAL A 7 3.52 22.92 -28.26
N SER A 8 2.93 21.81 -27.83
CA SER A 8 2.13 21.76 -26.59
C SER A 8 2.97 22.12 -25.34
N TYR A 9 4.19 21.61 -25.25
CA TYR A 9 5.11 21.94 -24.15
C TYR A 9 5.44 23.43 -24.12
N ASN A 10 5.75 24.04 -25.26
CA ASN A 10 6.04 25.46 -25.36
C ASN A 10 4.84 26.32 -24.96
N ALA A 11 3.60 25.93 -25.33
CA ALA A 11 2.40 26.64 -24.95
C ALA A 11 2.18 26.65 -23.43
N PHE A 12 2.38 25.51 -22.77
CA PHE A 12 2.27 25.43 -21.30
C PHE A 12 3.35 26.24 -20.58
N SER A 13 4.56 26.30 -21.10
CA SER A 13 5.64 27.17 -20.57
C SER A 13 5.25 28.65 -20.64
N VAL A 14 4.64 29.08 -21.74
CA VAL A 14 4.14 30.45 -21.89
C VAL A 14 2.98 30.74 -20.91
N PHE A 15 2.06 29.79 -20.71
CA PHE A 15 0.98 29.96 -19.74
C PHE A 15 1.51 30.07 -18.31
N ASP A 16 2.55 29.34 -17.94
CA ASP A 16 3.17 29.44 -16.63
C ASP A 16 3.87 30.80 -16.43
N GLU A 17 4.56 31.30 -17.48
CA GLU A 17 5.15 32.63 -17.48
C GLU A 17 4.09 33.72 -17.29
N LEU A 18 2.99 33.66 -18.05
CA LEU A 18 1.86 34.59 -17.94
C LEU A 18 1.26 34.55 -16.52
N ARG A 19 1.08 33.37 -15.94
CA ARG A 19 0.60 33.19 -14.57
C ARG A 19 1.53 33.88 -13.56
N LYS A 20 2.83 33.59 -13.63
CA LYS A 20 3.83 34.14 -12.72
C LYS A 20 3.93 35.65 -12.78
N ASN A 21 3.69 36.23 -13.97
CA ASN A 21 3.64 37.67 -14.18
C ASN A 21 2.25 38.30 -13.91
N GLY A 22 1.25 37.50 -13.47
CA GLY A 22 -0.11 37.98 -13.23
C GLY A 22 -0.85 38.42 -14.49
N GLN A 23 -0.39 38.02 -15.68
CA GLN A 23 -0.94 38.42 -16.97
C GLN A 23 -2.07 37.49 -17.41
N LEU A 24 -3.14 38.05 -17.91
CA LEU A 24 -4.35 37.35 -18.41
C LEU A 24 -5.02 36.47 -17.33
N CYS A 25 -4.65 36.61 -16.05
CA CYS A 25 -5.26 35.85 -14.96
C CYS A 25 -6.69 36.37 -14.70
N ASP A 26 -7.64 35.46 -14.74
CA ASP A 26 -9.09 35.74 -14.54
C ASP A 26 -9.59 35.25 -13.17
N VAL A 27 -8.75 34.62 -12.36
CA VAL A 27 -9.03 34.20 -10.98
C VAL A 27 -7.80 34.35 -10.10
N VAL A 28 -8.04 34.57 -8.82
CA VAL A 28 -7.05 34.49 -7.76
C VAL A 28 -7.51 33.46 -6.75
N LEU A 29 -6.71 32.40 -6.56
CA LEU A 29 -6.95 31.43 -5.49
C LEU A 29 -6.30 31.93 -4.23
N ARG A 30 -7.07 32.13 -3.17
CA ARG A 30 -6.57 32.52 -1.86
C ARG A 30 -6.50 31.34 -0.93
N CYS A 31 -5.31 31.04 -0.43
CA CYS A 31 -5.04 29.93 0.47
C CYS A 31 -4.22 30.44 1.63
N GLU A 32 -4.72 30.27 2.86
CA GLU A 32 -4.15 30.93 4.03
C GLU A 32 -4.05 32.45 3.79
N GLU A 33 -2.88 33.06 3.90
CA GLU A 33 -2.63 34.48 3.64
C GLU A 33 -1.95 34.74 2.28
N GLN A 34 -1.95 33.72 1.39
CA GLN A 34 -1.29 33.82 0.08
C GLN A 34 -2.30 33.85 -1.07
N ASP A 35 -2.04 34.72 -2.02
CA ASP A 35 -2.82 34.90 -3.25
C ASP A 35 -2.06 34.27 -4.44
N PHE A 36 -2.75 33.39 -5.17
CA PHE A 36 -2.23 32.70 -6.34
C PHE A 36 -3.02 33.11 -7.58
N PRO A 37 -2.52 34.05 -8.41
CA PRO A 37 -3.16 34.36 -9.68
C PRO A 37 -3.12 33.15 -10.61
N ALA A 38 -4.23 32.91 -11.34
CA ALA A 38 -4.35 31.74 -12.20
C ALA A 38 -5.33 31.99 -13.36
N HIS A 39 -5.39 31.03 -14.30
CA HIS A 39 -6.32 31.00 -15.42
C HIS A 39 -7.33 29.88 -15.22
N ARG A 40 -8.63 30.22 -15.15
CA ARG A 40 -9.74 29.27 -14.93
C ARG A 40 -9.73 28.13 -15.95
N ASN A 41 -9.51 28.44 -17.22
CA ASN A 41 -9.46 27.45 -18.28
C ASN A 41 -8.35 26.41 -18.13
N ILE A 42 -7.15 26.83 -17.68
CA ILE A 42 -6.02 25.92 -17.43
C ILE A 42 -6.31 25.00 -16.24
N LEU A 43 -6.83 25.57 -15.14
CA LEU A 43 -7.18 24.80 -13.96
C LEU A 43 -8.33 23.82 -14.23
N ALA A 44 -9.38 24.27 -14.95
CA ALA A 44 -10.50 23.44 -15.33
C ALA A 44 -10.09 22.30 -16.30
N ALA A 45 -9.10 22.53 -17.14
CA ALA A 45 -8.54 21.50 -18.02
C ALA A 45 -7.68 20.46 -17.25
N CYS A 46 -7.06 20.89 -16.13
CA CYS A 46 -6.22 20.03 -15.32
C CYS A 46 -7.00 19.16 -14.32
N SER A 47 -8.11 19.68 -13.80
CA SER A 47 -8.82 19.11 -12.66
C SER A 47 -10.34 19.19 -12.82
N PRO A 48 -11.05 18.05 -12.68
CA PRO A 48 -12.51 18.03 -12.60
C PRO A 48 -13.06 18.88 -11.43
N TYR A 49 -12.35 18.95 -10.31
CA TYR A 49 -12.72 19.81 -9.19
C TYR A 49 -12.76 21.28 -9.60
N PHE A 50 -11.68 21.82 -10.18
CA PHE A 50 -11.64 23.20 -10.65
C PHE A 50 -12.61 23.46 -11.81
N ARG A 51 -12.83 22.46 -12.68
CA ARG A 51 -13.86 22.57 -13.71
C ARG A 51 -15.23 22.77 -13.07
N ALA A 52 -15.60 21.93 -12.12
CA ALA A 52 -16.87 22.07 -11.43
C ALA A 52 -16.99 23.42 -10.71
N LEU A 53 -15.94 23.82 -9.98
CA LEU A 53 -15.87 25.08 -9.25
C LEU A 53 -16.15 26.31 -10.15
N PHE A 54 -15.65 26.29 -11.39
CA PHE A 54 -15.74 27.44 -12.29
C PHE A 54 -16.92 27.38 -13.31
N THR A 55 -17.62 26.22 -13.41
CA THR A 55 -18.68 26.07 -14.44
C THR A 55 -20.06 25.76 -13.86
N ASN A 56 -20.21 25.46 -12.56
CA ASN A 56 -21.49 25.03 -11.98
C ASN A 56 -22.44 26.17 -11.60
N GLY A 57 -22.17 27.43 -11.99
CA GLY A 57 -23.06 28.57 -11.73
C GLY A 57 -23.18 28.99 -10.26
N MET A 58 -22.30 28.47 -9.39
CA MET A 58 -22.19 28.88 -7.98
C MET A 58 -21.56 30.30 -7.88
N HIS A 59 -21.61 30.89 -6.68
CA HIS A 59 -21.05 32.23 -6.42
C HIS A 59 -19.57 32.34 -6.86
N GLU A 60 -18.77 31.31 -6.61
CA GLU A 60 -17.37 31.23 -6.96
C GLU A 60 -17.09 31.30 -8.46
N THR A 61 -18.10 30.98 -9.29
CA THR A 61 -18.00 31.09 -10.76
C THR A 61 -17.83 32.57 -11.22
N GLN A 62 -18.31 33.53 -10.45
CA GLN A 62 -18.28 34.96 -10.81
C GLN A 62 -17.24 35.75 -9.98
N GLU A 63 -16.80 35.21 -8.86
CA GLU A 63 -15.86 35.88 -7.98
C GLU A 63 -14.43 35.87 -8.56
N ARG A 64 -13.77 37.02 -8.52
CA ARG A 64 -12.36 37.11 -8.92
C ARG A 64 -11.42 36.45 -7.92
N VAL A 65 -11.76 36.41 -6.63
CA VAL A 65 -10.98 35.80 -5.56
C VAL A 65 -11.78 34.61 -5.01
N VAL A 66 -11.19 33.43 -5.09
CA VAL A 66 -11.79 32.18 -4.59
C VAL A 66 -10.95 31.67 -3.41
N ASN A 67 -11.59 31.52 -2.25
CA ASN A 67 -10.92 31.01 -1.07
C ASN A 67 -10.80 29.47 -1.15
N ILE A 68 -9.62 28.96 -0.90
CA ILE A 68 -9.32 27.52 -0.85
C ILE A 68 -9.06 27.13 0.63
N PRO A 69 -10.08 26.62 1.32
CA PRO A 69 -9.92 26.20 2.72
C PRO A 69 -9.22 24.84 2.84
N ASN A 70 -8.70 24.55 4.04
CA ASN A 70 -8.18 23.24 4.43
C ASN A 70 -7.01 22.72 3.56
N THR A 71 -6.25 23.61 2.98
CA THR A 71 -5.06 23.30 2.18
C THR A 71 -3.94 24.23 2.61
N LYS A 72 -2.70 23.73 2.65
CA LYS A 72 -1.52 24.57 2.90
C LYS A 72 -1.14 25.30 1.62
N ALA A 73 -0.72 26.55 1.76
CA ALA A 73 -0.35 27.40 0.62
C ALA A 73 0.79 26.83 -0.23
N ASN A 74 1.80 26.18 0.41
CA ASN A 74 2.89 25.53 -0.30
C ASN A 74 2.40 24.34 -1.16
N LEU A 75 1.42 23.57 -0.70
CA LEU A 75 0.86 22.44 -1.45
C LEU A 75 0.02 22.94 -2.63
N LEU A 76 -0.80 23.98 -2.43
CA LEU A 76 -1.53 24.60 -3.51
C LEU A 76 -0.56 25.14 -4.58
N GLY A 77 0.53 25.76 -4.18
CA GLY A 77 1.58 26.20 -5.11
C GLY A 77 2.12 25.07 -5.99
N LEU A 78 2.43 23.90 -5.39
CA LEU A 78 2.90 22.71 -6.12
C LEU A 78 1.84 22.15 -7.08
N ILE A 79 0.58 22.14 -6.66
CA ILE A 79 -0.55 21.73 -7.50
C ILE A 79 -0.69 22.65 -8.71
N LEU A 80 -0.56 23.95 -8.50
CA LEU A 80 -0.58 24.94 -9.57
C LEU A 80 0.61 24.79 -10.50
N ASP A 81 1.83 24.62 -9.97
CA ASP A 81 3.01 24.36 -10.79
C ASP A 81 2.83 23.12 -11.65
N TYR A 82 2.28 22.04 -11.09
CA TYR A 82 1.93 20.86 -11.89
C TYR A 82 0.86 21.16 -12.93
N ALA A 83 -0.17 21.92 -12.61
CA ALA A 83 -1.25 22.25 -13.57
C ALA A 83 -0.73 22.96 -14.82
N TYR A 84 0.31 23.80 -14.68
CA TYR A 84 0.90 24.57 -15.77
C TYR A 84 2.10 23.89 -16.43
N THR A 85 2.92 23.15 -15.68
CA THR A 85 4.19 22.60 -16.20
C THR A 85 4.16 21.11 -16.43
N ARG A 86 3.20 20.39 -15.82
CA ARG A 86 3.17 18.93 -15.71
C ARG A 86 4.39 18.35 -15.00
N GLN A 87 5.10 19.19 -14.26
CA GLN A 87 6.28 18.81 -13.51
C GLN A 87 6.16 19.32 -12.07
N VAL A 88 6.64 18.54 -11.13
CA VAL A 88 6.72 18.92 -9.73
C VAL A 88 7.87 18.16 -9.09
N LYS A 89 8.60 18.81 -8.19
CA LYS A 89 9.64 18.14 -7.40
C LYS A 89 8.98 17.50 -6.19
N ILE A 90 8.88 16.17 -6.18
CA ILE A 90 8.37 15.41 -5.06
C ILE A 90 9.55 14.99 -4.19
N THR A 91 9.42 15.14 -2.87
CA THR A 91 10.39 14.67 -1.86
C THR A 91 9.68 13.86 -0.80
N ALA A 92 10.42 13.10 0.01
CA ALA A 92 9.87 12.28 1.06
C ALA A 92 9.07 13.12 2.09
N GLU A 93 9.54 14.34 2.37
CA GLU A 93 8.93 15.23 3.37
C GLU A 93 7.57 15.77 2.94
N ILE A 94 7.32 15.88 1.63
CA ILE A 94 6.08 16.49 1.13
C ILE A 94 5.09 15.49 0.54
N VAL A 95 5.52 14.28 0.14
CA VAL A 95 4.67 13.34 -0.58
C VAL A 95 3.43 12.91 0.20
N GLU A 96 3.58 12.74 1.52
CA GLU A 96 2.49 12.34 2.42
C GLU A 96 1.39 13.40 2.55
N GLU A 97 1.74 14.68 2.40
CA GLU A 97 0.77 15.78 2.39
C GLU A 97 0.30 16.12 0.96
N LEU A 98 1.19 15.98 -0.02
CA LEU A 98 0.90 16.36 -1.41
C LEU A 98 -0.08 15.39 -2.08
N LEU A 99 0.02 14.08 -1.82
CA LEU A 99 -0.88 13.10 -2.41
C LEU A 99 -2.34 13.34 -1.99
N PRO A 100 -2.67 13.48 -0.68
CA PRO A 100 -4.02 13.84 -0.24
C PRO A 100 -4.54 15.16 -0.84
N ALA A 101 -3.69 16.17 -0.90
CA ALA A 101 -4.06 17.45 -1.51
C ALA A 101 -4.34 17.29 -3.01
N ALA A 102 -3.52 16.55 -3.74
CA ALA A 102 -3.73 16.26 -5.16
C ALA A 102 -5.03 15.48 -5.41
N ASP A 103 -5.36 14.53 -4.52
CA ASP A 103 -6.61 13.77 -4.56
C ASP A 103 -7.82 14.65 -4.27
N GLN A 104 -7.75 15.50 -3.22
CA GLN A 104 -8.80 16.49 -2.89
C GLN A 104 -9.16 17.37 -4.08
N PHE A 105 -8.15 17.84 -4.82
CA PHE A 105 -8.35 18.64 -6.03
C PHE A 105 -8.57 17.80 -7.29
N ASN A 106 -8.65 16.50 -7.18
CA ASN A 106 -8.84 15.55 -8.28
C ASN A 106 -7.82 15.78 -9.43
N VAL A 107 -6.56 15.97 -9.07
CA VAL A 107 -5.43 16.11 -10.02
C VAL A 107 -4.77 14.74 -10.22
N GLY A 108 -5.44 13.85 -10.95
CA GLY A 108 -5.06 12.44 -11.08
C GLY A 108 -3.63 12.21 -11.55
N GLY A 109 -3.10 13.06 -12.43
CA GLY A 109 -1.70 12.94 -12.88
C GLY A 109 -0.70 13.23 -11.76
N LEU A 110 -1.00 14.12 -10.81
CA LEU A 110 -0.14 14.38 -9.65
C LEU A 110 -0.25 13.25 -8.62
N VAL A 111 -1.46 12.72 -8.39
CA VAL A 111 -1.67 11.51 -7.57
C VAL A 111 -0.84 10.35 -8.11
N HIS A 112 -0.80 10.17 -9.44
CA HIS A 112 0.01 9.14 -10.08
C HIS A 112 1.51 9.34 -9.83
N LEU A 113 2.03 10.57 -10.00
CA LEU A 113 3.44 10.87 -9.74
C LEU A 113 3.82 10.64 -8.27
N CYS A 114 2.98 11.06 -7.32
CA CYS A 114 3.20 10.78 -5.90
C CYS A 114 3.20 9.28 -5.61
N SER A 115 2.27 8.52 -6.21
CA SER A 115 2.22 7.07 -6.07
C SER A 115 3.46 6.39 -6.64
N GLU A 116 3.95 6.81 -7.81
CA GLU A 116 5.19 6.28 -8.38
C GLU A 116 6.42 6.62 -7.52
N PHE A 117 6.46 7.82 -6.95
CA PHE A 117 7.50 8.18 -6.00
C PHE A 117 7.51 7.22 -4.80
N LEU A 118 6.36 6.98 -4.18
CA LEU A 118 6.23 6.06 -3.04
C LEU A 118 6.59 4.61 -3.41
N ILE A 119 6.19 4.13 -4.59
CA ILE A 119 6.55 2.80 -5.10
C ILE A 119 8.08 2.65 -5.20
N ASN A 120 8.76 3.67 -5.73
CA ASN A 120 10.20 3.65 -5.91
C ASN A 120 11.01 3.78 -4.60
N HIS A 121 10.34 4.16 -3.50
CA HIS A 121 10.94 4.31 -2.17
C HIS A 121 10.39 3.31 -1.14
N LEU A 122 9.74 2.22 -1.62
CA LEU A 122 9.33 1.12 -0.75
C LEU A 122 10.54 0.44 -0.12
N GLY A 123 10.51 0.30 1.19
CA GLY A 123 11.49 -0.42 2.00
C GLY A 123 10.81 -1.26 3.07
N PRO A 124 11.55 -2.20 3.71
CA PRO A 124 11.01 -3.03 4.78
C PRO A 124 10.54 -2.24 6.01
N ASP A 125 11.03 -1.03 6.18
CA ASP A 125 10.79 -0.10 7.30
C ASP A 125 9.57 0.81 7.10
N ASN A 126 9.07 0.97 5.85
CA ASN A 126 7.98 1.90 5.52
C ASN A 126 6.81 1.28 4.73
N CYS A 127 6.95 0.04 4.29
CA CYS A 127 6.00 -0.58 3.35
C CYS A 127 4.59 -0.76 3.93
N ILE A 128 4.47 -1.02 5.23
CA ILE A 128 3.17 -1.19 5.91
C ILE A 128 2.47 0.17 6.04
N GLY A 129 3.21 1.22 6.41
CA GLY A 129 2.70 2.59 6.42
C GLY A 129 2.20 3.04 5.06
N ILE A 130 3.00 2.81 4.00
CA ILE A 130 2.62 3.12 2.62
C ILE A 130 1.39 2.30 2.18
N TRP A 131 1.30 1.02 2.53
CA TRP A 131 0.13 0.19 2.23
C TRP A 131 -1.15 0.74 2.89
N ARG A 132 -1.09 1.11 4.17
CA ARG A 132 -2.21 1.75 4.89
C ARG A 132 -2.60 3.08 4.27
N PHE A 133 -1.61 3.90 3.96
CA PHE A 133 -1.80 5.18 3.29
C PHE A 133 -2.50 5.02 1.94
N ALA A 134 -2.05 4.06 1.12
CA ALA A 134 -2.66 3.75 -0.15
C ALA A 134 -4.12 3.25 -0.03
N LYS A 135 -4.44 2.47 1.02
CA LYS A 135 -5.82 2.06 1.34
C LYS A 135 -6.70 3.26 1.69
N MET A 136 -6.17 4.20 2.50
CA MET A 136 -6.90 5.40 2.94
C MET A 136 -7.30 6.30 1.77
N TYR A 137 -6.40 6.48 0.78
CA TYR A 137 -6.62 7.36 -0.38
C TYR A 137 -7.01 6.61 -1.65
N PHE A 138 -7.43 5.35 -1.55
CA PHE A 138 -7.90 4.52 -2.67
C PHE A 138 -6.93 4.46 -3.87
N CYS A 139 -5.63 4.55 -3.59
CA CYS A 139 -4.56 4.41 -4.58
C CYS A 139 -4.30 2.93 -4.88
N PHE A 140 -5.18 2.26 -5.63
CA PHE A 140 -5.19 0.80 -5.82
C PHE A 140 -3.85 0.24 -6.32
N LYS A 141 -3.19 0.88 -7.30
CA LYS A 141 -1.89 0.42 -7.81
C LYS A 141 -0.80 0.48 -6.73
N LEU A 142 -0.76 1.56 -5.96
CA LEU A 142 0.19 1.71 -4.85
C LEU A 142 -0.11 0.68 -3.75
N GLN A 143 -1.38 0.50 -3.40
CA GLN A 143 -1.83 -0.49 -2.42
C GLN A 143 -1.40 -1.91 -2.81
N GLU A 144 -1.67 -2.33 -4.05
CA GLU A 144 -1.31 -3.66 -4.56
C GLU A 144 0.22 -3.86 -4.57
N THR A 145 0.95 -2.83 -5.00
CA THR A 145 2.42 -2.90 -5.05
C THR A 145 3.02 -2.98 -3.65
N ALA A 146 2.58 -2.14 -2.71
CA ALA A 146 3.05 -2.16 -1.33
C ALA A 146 2.68 -3.48 -0.63
N PHE A 147 1.47 -3.98 -0.85
CA PHE A 147 1.02 -5.26 -0.31
C PHE A 147 1.87 -6.42 -0.84
N THR A 148 2.13 -6.46 -2.15
CA THR A 148 3.00 -7.45 -2.76
C THR A 148 4.43 -7.37 -2.21
N PHE A 149 4.94 -6.15 -2.01
CA PHE A 149 6.25 -5.93 -1.40
C PHE A 149 6.32 -6.52 0.02
N ILE A 150 5.29 -6.29 0.85
CA ILE A 150 5.19 -6.87 2.20
C ILE A 150 5.24 -8.39 2.15
N LEU A 151 4.49 -9.02 1.23
CA LEU A 151 4.45 -10.48 1.12
C LEU A 151 5.81 -11.06 0.69
N VAL A 152 6.49 -10.41 -0.24
CA VAL A 152 7.81 -10.85 -0.76
C VAL A 152 8.91 -10.69 0.28
N HIS A 153 8.89 -9.59 1.05
CA HIS A 153 9.90 -9.25 2.06
C HIS A 153 9.44 -9.56 3.49
N PHE A 154 8.43 -10.41 3.68
CA PHE A 154 7.81 -10.68 4.98
C PHE A 154 8.83 -11.10 6.05
N GLU A 155 9.72 -12.04 5.71
CA GLU A 155 10.75 -12.52 6.64
C GLU A 155 11.68 -11.38 7.08
N GLU A 156 12.09 -10.53 6.14
CA GLU A 156 12.95 -9.37 6.40
C GLU A 156 12.26 -8.36 7.31
N ILE A 157 11.00 -7.99 7.00
CA ILE A 157 10.19 -7.06 7.80
C ILE A 157 10.02 -7.55 9.23
N VAL A 158 9.72 -8.84 9.40
CA VAL A 158 9.50 -9.43 10.73
C VAL A 158 10.78 -9.52 11.53
N LEU A 159 11.93 -9.75 10.88
CA LEU A 159 13.24 -9.88 11.56
C LEU A 159 13.84 -8.52 11.95
N LEU A 160 13.37 -7.41 11.41
CA LEU A 160 13.83 -6.08 11.82
C LEU A 160 13.61 -5.89 13.33
N PRO A 161 14.66 -5.57 14.12
CA PRO A 161 14.54 -5.43 15.58
C PRO A 161 13.51 -4.37 15.99
N GLU A 162 13.45 -3.28 15.25
CA GLU A 162 12.63 -2.09 15.50
C GLU A 162 11.44 -1.99 14.52
N SER A 163 10.88 -3.12 14.10
CA SER A 163 9.74 -3.15 13.17
C SER A 163 8.45 -2.67 13.87
N GLU A 164 8.41 -1.38 14.26
CA GLU A 164 7.24 -0.78 14.90
C GLU A 164 5.99 -0.89 14.02
N GLU A 165 6.14 -0.75 12.71
CA GLU A 165 5.03 -0.89 11.76
C GLU A 165 4.40 -2.27 11.81
N PHE A 166 5.21 -3.35 11.78
CA PHE A 166 4.71 -4.72 11.90
C PHE A 166 4.03 -4.94 13.26
N LEU A 167 4.65 -4.48 14.34
CA LEU A 167 4.10 -4.61 15.68
C LEU A 167 2.84 -3.75 15.89
N SER A 168 2.64 -2.71 15.08
CA SER A 168 1.44 -1.86 15.10
C SER A 168 0.25 -2.43 14.33
N LEU A 169 0.43 -3.51 13.54
CA LEU A 169 -0.66 -4.13 12.77
C LEU A 169 -1.85 -4.46 13.66
N THR A 170 -3.04 -4.21 13.13
CA THR A 170 -4.28 -4.75 13.73
C THR A 170 -4.37 -6.25 13.47
N VAL A 171 -5.20 -6.95 14.23
CA VAL A 171 -5.42 -8.40 14.00
C VAL A 171 -5.97 -8.66 12.60
N ASP A 172 -6.83 -7.78 12.09
CA ASP A 172 -7.42 -7.94 10.76
C ASP A 172 -6.40 -7.75 9.64
N GLU A 173 -5.52 -6.76 9.77
CA GLU A 173 -4.40 -6.55 8.83
C GLU A 173 -3.41 -7.72 8.86
N LEU A 174 -3.09 -8.24 10.05
CA LEU A 174 -2.21 -9.40 10.18
C LEU A 174 -2.86 -10.64 9.54
N VAL A 175 -4.15 -10.87 9.76
CA VAL A 175 -4.91 -11.95 9.12
C VAL A 175 -4.92 -11.78 7.60
N GLU A 176 -5.13 -10.55 7.08
CA GLU A 176 -5.10 -10.25 5.65
C GLU A 176 -3.76 -10.68 5.03
N LEU A 177 -2.64 -10.37 5.70
CA LEU A 177 -1.32 -10.81 5.27
C LEU A 177 -1.17 -12.34 5.34
N LEU A 178 -1.50 -12.95 6.48
CA LEU A 178 -1.36 -14.38 6.70
C LEU A 178 -2.28 -15.23 5.82
N TYR A 179 -3.38 -14.67 5.34
CA TYR A 179 -4.31 -15.36 4.43
C TYR A 179 -3.70 -15.56 3.04
N GLU A 180 -2.74 -14.73 2.64
CA GLU A 180 -2.16 -14.76 1.31
C GLU A 180 -1.21 -15.95 1.09
N ASP A 181 -1.37 -16.63 -0.03
CA ASP A 181 -0.52 -17.76 -0.40
C ASP A 181 0.89 -17.36 -0.87
N LYS A 182 1.11 -16.08 -1.09
CA LYS A 182 2.34 -15.52 -1.68
C LYS A 182 3.38 -15.06 -0.64
N ILE A 183 3.14 -15.24 0.66
CA ILE A 183 4.15 -14.89 1.68
C ILE A 183 5.45 -15.66 1.41
N ASN A 184 6.53 -14.92 1.23
CA ASN A 184 7.84 -15.48 1.00
C ASN A 184 8.57 -15.67 2.33
N VAL A 185 8.59 -16.91 2.81
CA VAL A 185 9.33 -17.33 4.00
C VAL A 185 10.11 -18.61 3.71
N LYS A 186 11.28 -18.77 4.29
CA LYS A 186 12.09 -19.99 4.13
C LYS A 186 11.44 -21.20 4.80
N MET A 187 10.85 -20.98 5.96
CA MET A 187 10.18 -22.00 6.76
C MET A 187 8.92 -21.41 7.39
N GLU A 188 7.87 -22.20 7.51
CA GLU A 188 6.60 -21.76 8.09
C GLU A 188 6.71 -21.45 9.60
N GLU A 189 7.73 -21.97 10.26
CA GLU A 189 8.08 -21.67 11.65
C GLU A 189 8.30 -20.18 11.87
N TYR A 190 8.86 -19.46 10.89
CA TYR A 190 9.04 -18.01 10.97
C TYR A 190 7.70 -17.25 11.02
N VAL A 191 6.66 -17.78 10.38
CA VAL A 191 5.32 -17.19 10.46
C VAL A 191 4.75 -17.34 11.87
N PHE A 192 4.94 -18.50 12.50
CA PHE A 192 4.52 -18.70 13.89
C PHE A 192 5.27 -17.79 14.86
N GLU A 193 6.60 -17.68 14.72
CA GLU A 193 7.40 -16.77 15.55
C GLU A 193 7.01 -15.29 15.34
N ALA A 194 6.68 -14.91 14.10
CA ALA A 194 6.15 -13.57 13.80
C ALA A 194 4.84 -13.29 14.56
N VAL A 195 3.92 -14.24 14.55
CA VAL A 195 2.65 -14.15 15.31
C VAL A 195 2.93 -14.05 16.80
N LEU A 196 3.85 -14.84 17.34
CA LEU A 196 4.21 -14.77 18.76
C LEU A 196 4.82 -13.40 19.12
N ARG A 197 5.72 -12.88 18.27
CA ARG A 197 6.31 -11.56 18.45
C ARG A 197 5.24 -10.46 18.47
N TRP A 198 4.28 -10.51 17.54
CA TRP A 198 3.17 -9.57 17.49
C TRP A 198 2.29 -9.66 18.77
N ILE A 199 1.98 -10.87 19.26
CA ILE A 199 1.20 -11.05 20.50
C ILE A 199 1.96 -10.49 21.70
N ARG A 200 3.25 -10.84 21.86
CA ARG A 200 4.09 -10.41 23.00
C ARG A 200 4.19 -8.89 23.13
N PHE A 201 4.10 -8.16 22.05
CA PHE A 201 4.16 -6.69 22.07
C PHE A 201 3.01 -6.04 22.86
N LYS A 202 1.80 -6.67 22.87
CA LYS A 202 0.65 -6.27 23.69
C LYS A 202 -0.09 -7.52 24.19
N GLU A 203 0.60 -8.32 25.00
CA GLU A 203 0.15 -9.66 25.38
C GLU A 203 -1.25 -9.67 25.99
N ALA A 204 -1.55 -8.74 26.90
CA ALA A 204 -2.86 -8.67 27.58
C ALA A 204 -4.02 -8.60 26.58
N ASP A 205 -3.86 -7.84 25.53
CA ASP A 205 -4.93 -7.57 24.53
C ASP A 205 -4.93 -8.61 23.41
N ARG A 206 -3.74 -9.16 23.06
CA ARG A 206 -3.54 -9.92 21.82
C ARG A 206 -3.54 -11.43 21.97
N LYS A 207 -3.26 -11.98 23.16
CA LYS A 207 -3.23 -13.43 23.36
C LYS A 207 -4.54 -14.13 23.02
N ALA A 208 -5.68 -13.45 23.17
CA ALA A 208 -7.00 -13.97 22.83
C ALA A 208 -7.16 -14.23 21.31
N PHE A 209 -6.34 -13.59 20.44
CA PHE A 209 -6.41 -13.76 18.99
C PHE A 209 -5.62 -14.97 18.48
N MET A 210 -4.86 -15.68 19.36
CA MET A 210 -4.07 -16.84 18.96
C MET A 210 -4.87 -17.87 18.14
N PRO A 211 -6.09 -18.31 18.52
CA PRO A 211 -6.83 -19.30 17.73
C PRO A 211 -7.12 -18.82 16.30
N ARG A 212 -7.48 -17.54 16.15
CA ARG A 212 -7.77 -16.94 14.86
C ARG A 212 -6.52 -16.88 13.98
N LEU A 213 -5.39 -16.48 14.53
CA LEU A 213 -4.12 -16.39 13.80
C LEU A 213 -3.58 -17.78 13.44
N LEU A 214 -3.70 -18.74 14.36
CA LEU A 214 -3.22 -20.11 14.17
C LEU A 214 -3.86 -20.80 12.95
N MET A 215 -5.12 -20.49 12.64
CA MET A 215 -5.82 -21.04 11.46
C MET A 215 -5.20 -20.58 10.13
N HIS A 216 -4.46 -19.49 10.12
CA HIS A 216 -3.82 -18.95 8.92
C HIS A 216 -2.35 -19.36 8.78
N ILE A 217 -1.80 -20.08 9.78
CA ILE A 217 -0.46 -20.65 9.71
C ILE A 217 -0.56 -22.07 9.16
N ARG A 218 0.35 -22.44 8.26
CA ARG A 218 0.35 -23.75 7.62
C ARG A 218 1.13 -24.77 8.42
N LEU A 219 0.57 -25.12 9.51
CA LEU A 219 1.17 -26.02 10.49
C LEU A 219 1.61 -27.36 9.88
N GLY A 220 0.92 -27.85 8.85
CA GLY A 220 1.31 -29.06 8.13
C GLY A 220 2.60 -28.95 7.31
N MET A 221 3.14 -27.73 7.16
CA MET A 221 4.42 -27.47 6.47
C MET A 221 5.57 -27.20 7.44
N THR A 222 5.29 -27.17 8.73
CA THR A 222 6.32 -27.03 9.77
C THR A 222 7.01 -28.36 10.03
N ASN A 223 8.26 -28.30 10.55
CA ASN A 223 8.95 -29.50 11.01
C ASN A 223 8.15 -30.16 12.15
N THR A 224 8.02 -31.50 12.12
CA THR A 224 7.21 -32.26 13.09
C THR A 224 7.68 -32.05 14.53
N ASP A 225 8.98 -32.05 14.77
CA ASP A 225 9.54 -31.82 16.11
C ASP A 225 9.27 -30.41 16.60
N TYR A 226 9.42 -29.41 15.71
CA TYR A 226 9.09 -28.03 16.03
C TYR A 226 7.60 -27.87 16.34
N PHE A 227 6.73 -28.46 15.51
CA PHE A 227 5.29 -28.46 15.74
C PHE A 227 4.92 -29.03 17.12
N MET A 228 5.45 -30.19 17.47
CA MET A 228 5.12 -30.86 18.74
C MET A 228 5.65 -30.12 19.96
N ASN A 229 6.89 -29.63 19.90
CA ASN A 229 7.60 -29.08 21.05
C ASN A 229 7.38 -27.57 21.22
N ASN A 230 7.21 -26.82 20.12
CA ASN A 230 7.14 -25.36 20.16
C ASN A 230 5.71 -24.85 19.92
N ILE A 231 4.98 -25.39 18.94
CA ILE A 231 3.64 -24.90 18.61
C ILE A 231 2.59 -25.51 19.52
N LYS A 232 2.44 -26.85 19.52
CA LYS A 232 1.43 -27.57 20.31
C LYS A 232 1.65 -27.40 21.83
N ALA A 233 2.90 -27.38 22.27
CA ALA A 233 3.26 -27.22 23.67
C ALA A 233 3.22 -25.76 24.16
N HIS A 234 3.12 -24.78 23.25
CA HIS A 234 3.14 -23.36 23.59
C HIS A 234 1.96 -22.98 24.51
N PRO A 235 2.17 -22.19 25.59
CA PRO A 235 1.12 -21.84 26.54
C PRO A 235 -0.14 -21.24 25.93
N TYR A 236 -0.01 -20.38 24.90
CA TYR A 236 -1.14 -19.74 24.21
C TYR A 236 -1.96 -20.72 23.37
N VAL A 237 -1.37 -21.85 22.98
CA VAL A 237 -2.03 -22.89 22.18
C VAL A 237 -2.55 -24.00 23.08
N LYS A 238 -1.71 -24.56 23.97
CA LYS A 238 -2.02 -25.70 24.85
C LYS A 238 -3.20 -25.40 25.78
N ASN A 239 -3.26 -24.20 26.31
CA ASN A 239 -4.26 -23.79 27.30
C ASN A 239 -5.52 -23.16 26.67
N ASN A 240 -5.67 -23.27 25.34
CA ASN A 240 -6.79 -22.67 24.61
C ASN A 240 -7.57 -23.74 23.82
N ASP A 241 -8.79 -24.02 24.27
CA ASP A 241 -9.63 -25.03 23.68
C ASP A 241 -10.01 -24.73 22.21
N LEU A 242 -10.04 -23.46 21.83
CA LEU A 242 -10.31 -23.05 20.44
C LEU A 242 -9.17 -23.39 19.48
N CYS A 243 -7.97 -23.64 19.98
CA CYS A 243 -6.84 -24.11 19.17
C CYS A 243 -6.86 -25.61 18.89
N LYS A 244 -7.58 -26.41 19.74
CA LYS A 244 -7.57 -27.88 19.64
C LYS A 244 -7.99 -28.43 18.27
N PRO A 245 -9.05 -27.93 17.61
CA PRO A 245 -9.47 -28.45 16.31
C PRO A 245 -8.37 -28.33 15.27
N VAL A 246 -7.68 -27.18 15.23
CA VAL A 246 -6.58 -26.90 14.27
C VAL A 246 -5.40 -27.84 14.54
N ILE A 247 -5.04 -28.05 15.80
CA ILE A 247 -3.95 -28.95 16.19
C ILE A 247 -4.29 -30.40 15.83
N VAL A 248 -5.51 -30.88 16.12
CA VAL A 248 -5.95 -32.25 15.77
C VAL A 248 -5.95 -32.46 14.25
N GLN A 249 -6.46 -31.48 13.50
CA GLN A 249 -6.45 -31.54 12.04
C GLN A 249 -5.02 -31.64 11.47
N THR A 250 -4.09 -30.85 12.01
CA THR A 250 -2.68 -30.89 11.59
C THR A 250 -2.05 -32.25 11.91
N ILE A 251 -2.27 -32.77 13.10
CA ILE A 251 -1.76 -34.08 13.50
C ILE A 251 -2.27 -35.17 12.54
N ASN A 252 -3.58 -35.20 12.26
CA ASN A 252 -4.16 -36.16 11.35
C ASN A 252 -3.58 -36.06 9.93
N TYR A 253 -3.32 -34.82 9.47
CA TYR A 253 -2.67 -34.58 8.18
C TYR A 253 -1.24 -35.14 8.15
N THR A 254 -0.44 -34.89 9.18
CA THR A 254 0.96 -35.36 9.27
C THR A 254 1.04 -36.87 9.32
N TYR A 255 0.22 -37.54 10.15
CA TYR A 255 0.20 -39.01 10.22
C TYR A 255 -0.34 -39.69 8.94
N SER A 256 -1.26 -39.07 8.21
CA SER A 256 -1.71 -39.62 6.94
C SER A 256 -0.65 -39.53 5.84
N PHE A 257 0.28 -38.59 5.96
CA PHE A 257 1.41 -38.42 5.02
C PHE A 257 2.52 -39.45 5.29
N ASP A 258 2.83 -39.71 6.55
CA ASP A 258 3.85 -40.71 6.96
C ASP A 258 3.42 -42.15 6.69
N SER A 259 2.11 -42.44 6.62
CA SER A 259 1.55 -43.80 6.39
C SER A 259 1.44 -44.16 4.92
N THR A 260 1.65 -43.28 3.99
CA THR A 260 1.66 -43.56 2.54
C THR A 260 3.12 -43.71 2.09
N ASP A 261 3.61 -44.94 2.12
CA ASP A 261 4.81 -45.34 1.38
C ASP A 261 4.72 -44.76 -0.05
N GLY A 262 5.73 -44.07 -0.52
CA GLY A 262 5.89 -43.19 -1.67
C GLY A 262 5.27 -43.54 -3.05
N SER A 263 4.13 -44.22 -3.11
CA SER A 263 3.50 -44.67 -4.36
C SER A 263 2.12 -44.08 -4.70
N MET A 264 1.57 -43.19 -3.86
CA MET A 264 0.28 -42.54 -4.19
C MET A 264 0.49 -41.01 -4.39
N GLY A 265 0.23 -40.55 -5.62
CA GLY A 265 0.23 -39.12 -5.98
C GLY A 265 -0.80 -38.31 -5.17
N PRO A 266 -0.72 -36.98 -5.23
CA PRO A 266 -1.37 -36.01 -4.32
C PRO A 266 -2.89 -35.92 -4.38
N SER A 267 -3.59 -36.87 -4.98
CA SER A 267 -5.03 -36.76 -5.31
C SER A 267 -6.01 -37.37 -4.30
N LYS A 268 -5.55 -37.90 -3.14
CA LYS A 268 -6.42 -38.50 -2.12
C LYS A 268 -6.33 -37.90 -0.71
N VAL A 269 -5.42 -37.02 -0.47
CA VAL A 269 -5.36 -36.24 0.79
C VAL A 269 -6.08 -34.93 0.51
N GLY A 270 -7.09 -34.62 1.31
CA GLY A 270 -7.82 -33.35 1.19
C GLY A 270 -6.84 -32.18 1.22
N PRO A 271 -7.16 -31.03 0.62
CA PRO A 271 -6.22 -29.95 0.44
C PRO A 271 -5.61 -29.55 1.78
N CYS A 272 -4.29 -29.60 1.86
CA CYS A 272 -3.55 -28.85 2.88
C CYS A 272 -4.09 -27.41 2.82
N PRO A 273 -4.59 -26.82 3.91
CA PRO A 273 -5.17 -25.50 3.83
C PRO A 273 -4.15 -24.54 3.25
N LYS A 274 -4.39 -24.21 1.99
CA LYS A 274 -3.98 -23.01 1.24
C LYS A 274 -2.53 -22.53 1.30
N ARG A 275 -1.60 -23.09 0.55
CA ARG A 275 -0.41 -22.47 -0.06
C ARG A 275 0.16 -23.35 -1.15
N ALA A 276 0.32 -22.79 -2.36
CA ALA A 276 1.06 -23.42 -3.44
C ALA A 276 2.57 -23.44 -3.09
N SER A 277 3.27 -24.48 -3.54
CA SER A 277 4.70 -24.69 -3.28
C SER A 277 5.56 -23.48 -3.73
N ARG A 278 6.67 -23.24 -3.01
CA ARG A 278 7.72 -22.24 -3.26
C ARG A 278 8.23 -22.11 -4.71
N ALA A 279 7.99 -23.07 -5.56
CA ALA A 279 8.49 -23.07 -6.94
C ALA A 279 7.93 -21.96 -7.83
N THR A 280 6.81 -21.32 -7.44
CA THR A 280 6.16 -20.26 -8.22
C THR A 280 6.55 -18.83 -7.78
N ALA A 281 7.11 -18.64 -6.59
CA ALA A 281 7.48 -17.32 -6.10
C ALA A 281 8.68 -16.72 -6.84
N THR A 282 9.62 -17.54 -7.30
CA THR A 282 10.81 -17.10 -8.06
C THR A 282 10.47 -16.61 -9.48
N SER A 283 9.34 -17.04 -10.05
CA SER A 283 8.90 -16.61 -11.39
C SER A 283 8.21 -15.25 -11.40
N ILE A 284 7.75 -14.73 -10.26
CA ILE A 284 6.96 -13.49 -10.20
C ILE A 284 7.87 -12.26 -10.14
N VAL A 285 9.10 -12.38 -9.62
CA VAL A 285 10.08 -11.29 -9.61
C VAL A 285 10.56 -10.93 -11.02
N SER A 286 10.44 -11.86 -12.00
CA SER A 286 10.81 -11.62 -13.40
C SER A 286 9.66 -11.07 -14.27
N MET A 287 8.47 -10.88 -13.73
CA MET A 287 7.27 -10.42 -14.46
C MET A 287 6.78 -9.02 -14.02
N CYS A 288 7.62 -8.18 -13.46
CA CYS A 288 7.36 -6.74 -13.53
C CYS A 288 7.80 -6.27 -14.93
N PRO A 289 6.92 -5.99 -15.88
CA PRO A 289 7.32 -5.35 -17.11
C PRO A 289 7.71 -3.92 -16.73
N VAL A 290 9.01 -3.66 -16.73
CA VAL A 290 9.56 -2.35 -16.98
C VAL A 290 8.90 -1.90 -18.28
N PHE A 291 8.02 -0.92 -18.22
CA PHE A 291 7.48 -0.27 -19.40
C PHE A 291 8.63 0.34 -20.19
N ALA A 292 9.11 -0.41 -21.17
CA ALA A 292 9.86 0.14 -22.26
C ALA A 292 8.84 0.71 -23.26
N SER A 293 8.98 2.01 -23.49
CA SER A 293 8.62 2.77 -24.71
C SER A 293 7.19 2.62 -25.28
N GLY A 294 6.52 3.77 -25.30
CA GLY A 294 5.41 4.10 -26.14
C GLY A 294 5.07 5.59 -25.97
#